data_36e18a4c1d31ebcca76b36466e42b841
#
_entry.id   36e18a4c1d31ebcca76b36466e42b841
#
_cell.length_a   1.000
_cell.length_b   1.000
_cell.length_c   1.000
_cell.angle_alpha   90.00
_cell.angle_beta   90.00
_cell.angle_gamma   90.00
#
_symmetry.space_group_name_H-M   'P 1'
#
loop_
_entity.id
_entity.type
_entity.pdbx_description
1 polymer ?
#
loop_
_entity_poly.entity_id
_entity_poly.type
_entity_poly.pdbx_seq_one_letter_code
_entity_poly.pdbx_strand_id
1 'polypeptide(L)'
;MNAKKHTPLSLHGLRLLFPPLATLGILFLTEWIARGSLTGETFTQYIFPHAEAYLLAWAMLFLSWLAVDWLTRFAPLATLLAAVLGCAPAAVNFYTLQLRGEPFLPWDLMQVSEAAGVAAAAGIHIQTSMVVSIVIIVLLVVVSFFLYRGRQKLNWKPRVAGFLASAAATCGLLFGVFLQPAVTQAIGIVPDAWMQDRYYRYYGVITSFLTNLTNLEISKPEGYSEEAVNEILDDTEAAQKYSTAPLYPGSYGATTSADETVKKPTIIYVMDESYWDVSELEQYGFQFDTDVSANLHALQQTSASGRAYSPSFGGGTCDVEFEALTGYSASFLPNGSKPYQQHVTKPMFSLPNYLKLTQGYQTAAVHCFWAKYWSRDTAYPNLGFDTFLSLEQMTHVNKVRRHYWTSGLVTDDSMADQIIQQYEKMKTSSDAPVFLHAVTMQNHTNYNKDNYPDDVRVKVTEHPAGLKASTIGALEDFATGIRDADAMLGK
;
A
#
# COMPACT_ATOMS: atom_id res chain seq x y z
N MET A 1 25.96 -44.55 -42.38
CA MET A 1 25.31 -43.63 -41.40
C MET A 1 26.35 -43.01 -40.50
N ASN A 2 26.78 -41.79 -40.82
CA ASN A 2 27.78 -41.07 -40.00
C ASN A 2 27.09 -40.43 -38.80
N ALA A 3 27.27 -41.00 -37.62
CA ALA A 3 26.89 -40.36 -36.38
C ALA A 3 27.67 -39.06 -36.20
N LYS A 4 27.03 -37.91 -36.31
CA LYS A 4 27.65 -36.61 -35.96
C LYS A 4 28.08 -36.69 -34.51
N LYS A 5 29.39 -36.76 -34.26
CA LYS A 5 30.00 -36.60 -32.95
C LYS A 5 29.63 -35.16 -32.47
N HIS A 6 28.76 -35.06 -31.50
CA HIS A 6 28.53 -33.80 -30.79
C HIS A 6 29.83 -33.40 -30.07
N THR A 7 30.52 -32.40 -30.59
CA THR A 7 31.69 -31.81 -29.92
C THR A 7 31.18 -31.18 -28.61
N PRO A 8 31.78 -31.52 -27.45
CA PRO A 8 31.36 -30.89 -26.20
C PRO A 8 31.62 -29.38 -26.25
N LEU A 9 30.70 -28.59 -25.76
CA LEU A 9 30.84 -27.13 -25.63
C LEU A 9 32.17 -26.82 -24.93
N SER A 10 33.00 -25.97 -25.55
CA SER A 10 34.28 -25.54 -24.96
C SER A 10 33.97 -24.74 -23.67
N LEU A 11 34.87 -24.73 -22.69
CA LEU A 11 34.77 -23.91 -21.48
C LEU A 11 34.48 -22.43 -21.79
N HIS A 12 35.04 -21.95 -22.91
CA HIS A 12 34.77 -20.60 -23.40
C HIS A 12 33.32 -20.42 -23.81
N GLY A 13 32.75 -21.37 -24.53
CA GLY A 13 31.33 -21.34 -24.93
C GLY A 13 30.39 -21.39 -23.71
N LEU A 14 30.72 -22.22 -22.70
CA LEU A 14 29.96 -22.26 -21.45
C LEU A 14 29.96 -20.92 -20.71
N ARG A 15 31.11 -20.23 -20.65
CA ARG A 15 31.21 -18.89 -20.05
C ARG A 15 30.41 -17.83 -20.79
N LEU A 16 30.24 -17.93 -22.09
CA LEU A 16 29.41 -17.01 -22.87
C LEU A 16 27.90 -17.27 -22.68
N LEU A 17 27.53 -18.54 -22.57
CA LEU A 17 26.12 -18.94 -22.41
C LEU A 17 25.59 -18.79 -20.97
N PHE A 18 26.47 -18.83 -19.97
CA PHE A 18 26.08 -18.81 -18.58
C PHE A 18 25.31 -17.52 -18.19
N PRO A 19 25.77 -16.29 -18.48
CA PRO A 19 25.07 -15.08 -18.04
C PRO A 19 23.63 -14.99 -18.57
N PRO A 20 23.35 -15.13 -19.88
CA PRO A 20 21.99 -15.04 -20.37
C PRO A 20 21.09 -16.16 -19.83
N LEU A 21 21.60 -17.38 -19.65
CA LEU A 21 20.81 -18.49 -19.11
C LEU A 21 20.60 -18.37 -17.60
N ALA A 22 21.61 -17.94 -16.85
CA ALA A 22 21.48 -17.73 -15.41
C ALA A 22 20.50 -16.60 -15.09
N THR A 23 20.56 -15.48 -15.81
CA THR A 23 19.63 -14.37 -15.61
C THR A 23 18.21 -14.70 -16.08
N LEU A 24 18.05 -15.51 -17.12
CA LEU A 24 16.76 -16.06 -17.51
C LEU A 24 16.20 -16.99 -16.41
N GLY A 25 17.03 -17.87 -15.87
CA GLY A 25 16.66 -18.71 -14.73
C GLY A 25 16.25 -17.87 -13.50
N ILE A 26 17.01 -16.80 -13.20
CA ILE A 26 16.66 -15.84 -12.12
C ILE A 26 15.30 -15.18 -12.38
N LEU A 27 15.00 -14.79 -13.62
CA LEU A 27 13.69 -14.25 -13.96
C LEU A 27 12.55 -15.25 -13.68
N PHE A 28 12.74 -16.53 -14.02
CA PHE A 28 11.75 -17.57 -13.69
C PHE A 28 11.60 -17.76 -12.18
N LEU A 29 12.69 -17.71 -11.42
CA LEU A 29 12.62 -17.76 -9.95
C LEU A 29 11.89 -16.54 -9.38
N THR A 30 12.11 -15.35 -9.95
CA THR A 30 11.41 -14.11 -9.61
C THR A 30 9.89 -14.30 -9.74
N GLU A 31 9.43 -14.78 -10.90
CA GLU A 31 8.01 -15.01 -11.16
C GLU A 31 7.42 -16.13 -10.28
N TRP A 32 8.21 -17.18 -10.03
CA TRP A 32 7.78 -18.27 -9.15
C TRP A 32 7.60 -17.81 -7.71
N ILE A 33 8.51 -17.01 -7.19
CA ILE A 33 8.40 -16.41 -5.85
C ILE A 33 7.16 -15.50 -5.81
N ALA A 34 7.03 -14.57 -6.77
CA ALA A 34 5.98 -13.58 -6.78
C ALA A 34 4.56 -14.18 -6.84
N ARG A 35 4.41 -15.32 -7.51
CA ARG A 35 3.12 -16.02 -7.70
C ARG A 35 2.89 -17.18 -6.73
N GLY A 36 3.93 -17.60 -5.99
CA GLY A 36 3.92 -18.80 -5.17
C GLY A 36 3.94 -20.12 -5.97
N SER A 37 3.46 -20.13 -7.21
CA SER A 37 3.46 -21.27 -8.11
C SER A 37 3.56 -20.84 -9.57
N LEU A 38 4.15 -21.71 -10.43
CA LEU A 38 4.13 -21.57 -11.89
C LEU A 38 3.42 -22.80 -12.48
N THR A 39 2.34 -22.55 -13.18
CA THR A 39 1.54 -23.59 -13.85
C THR A 39 1.59 -23.43 -15.36
N GLY A 40 1.13 -24.42 -16.12
CA GLY A 40 0.97 -24.28 -17.57
C GLY A 40 0.08 -23.10 -17.94
N GLU A 41 -0.94 -22.83 -17.13
CA GLU A 41 -1.82 -21.67 -17.28
C GLU A 41 -1.07 -20.34 -17.10
N THR A 42 -0.14 -20.26 -16.15
CA THR A 42 0.71 -19.07 -15.96
C THR A 42 1.47 -18.71 -17.26
N PHE A 43 1.99 -19.72 -17.95
CA PHE A 43 2.71 -19.49 -19.20
C PHE A 43 1.79 -19.10 -20.35
N THR A 44 0.65 -19.76 -20.50
CA THR A 44 -0.25 -19.57 -21.64
C THR A 44 -1.11 -18.31 -21.53
N GLN A 45 -1.52 -17.91 -20.32
CA GLN A 45 -2.37 -16.73 -20.11
C GLN A 45 -1.60 -15.45 -19.82
N TYR A 46 -0.40 -15.54 -19.24
CA TYR A 46 0.33 -14.35 -18.77
C TYR A 46 1.69 -14.18 -19.47
N ILE A 47 2.59 -15.18 -19.41
CA ILE A 47 3.98 -15.00 -19.84
C ILE A 47 4.09 -14.94 -21.37
N PHE A 48 3.53 -15.90 -22.10
CA PHE A 48 3.67 -15.93 -23.56
C PHE A 48 2.91 -14.81 -24.28
N PRO A 49 1.68 -14.46 -23.87
CA PRO A 49 0.97 -13.33 -24.49
C PRO A 49 1.64 -11.97 -24.26
N HIS A 50 2.49 -11.84 -23.24
CA HIS A 50 3.19 -10.60 -22.87
C HIS A 50 4.71 -10.80 -22.84
N ALA A 51 5.24 -11.62 -23.75
CA ALA A 51 6.65 -11.99 -23.78
C ALA A 51 7.60 -10.78 -23.87
N GLU A 52 7.17 -9.68 -24.48
CA GLU A 52 7.91 -8.41 -24.57
C GLU A 52 8.27 -7.86 -23.18
N ALA A 53 7.35 -7.91 -22.22
CA ALA A 53 7.58 -7.43 -20.86
C ALA A 53 8.62 -8.27 -20.12
N TYR A 54 8.54 -9.60 -20.28
CA TYR A 54 9.49 -10.54 -19.67
C TYR A 54 10.86 -10.49 -20.35
N LEU A 55 10.92 -10.22 -21.66
CA LEU A 55 12.19 -10.01 -22.36
C LEU A 55 12.89 -8.74 -21.91
N LEU A 56 12.14 -7.65 -21.68
CA LEU A 56 12.68 -6.41 -21.10
C LEU A 56 13.19 -6.62 -19.68
N ALA A 57 12.43 -7.30 -18.83
CA ALA A 57 12.85 -7.67 -17.47
C ALA A 57 14.14 -8.53 -17.48
N TRP A 58 14.19 -9.53 -18.37
CA TRP A 58 15.40 -10.32 -18.57
C TRP A 58 16.58 -9.49 -19.03
N ALA A 59 16.39 -8.61 -20.02
CA ALA A 59 17.43 -7.72 -20.50
C ALA A 59 17.98 -6.82 -19.39
N MET A 60 17.12 -6.29 -18.52
CA MET A 60 17.50 -5.49 -17.35
C MET A 60 18.41 -6.30 -16.40
N LEU A 61 18.01 -7.53 -16.05
CA LEU A 61 18.80 -8.42 -15.19
C LEU A 61 20.13 -8.79 -15.84
N PHE A 62 20.12 -9.10 -17.15
CA PHE A 62 21.30 -9.50 -17.90
C PHE A 62 22.32 -8.35 -18.04
N LEU A 63 21.87 -7.15 -18.39
CA LEU A 63 22.72 -5.96 -18.49
C LEU A 63 23.28 -5.57 -17.12
N SER A 64 22.50 -5.67 -16.06
CA SER A 64 22.97 -5.45 -14.68
C SER A 64 24.02 -6.48 -14.27
N TRP A 65 23.82 -7.76 -14.63
CA TRP A 65 24.81 -8.81 -14.43
C TRP A 65 26.11 -8.49 -15.14
N LEU A 66 26.05 -8.08 -16.41
CA LEU A 66 27.24 -7.70 -17.21
C LEU A 66 27.97 -6.51 -16.58
N ALA A 67 27.27 -5.49 -16.15
CA ALA A 67 27.88 -4.31 -15.52
C ALA A 67 28.69 -4.71 -14.28
N VAL A 68 28.10 -5.54 -13.40
CA VAL A 68 28.78 -6.01 -12.18
C VAL A 68 29.98 -6.92 -12.53
N ASP A 69 29.85 -7.85 -13.50
CA ASP A 69 30.96 -8.71 -13.90
C ASP A 69 32.09 -7.94 -14.56
N TRP A 70 31.82 -6.98 -15.42
CA TRP A 70 32.84 -6.13 -16.00
C TRP A 70 33.57 -5.30 -14.94
N LEU A 71 32.86 -4.73 -13.97
CA LEU A 71 33.44 -3.93 -12.89
C LEU A 71 34.30 -4.78 -11.95
N THR A 72 33.75 -5.88 -11.45
CA THR A 72 34.37 -6.68 -10.38
C THR A 72 35.24 -7.82 -10.90
N ARG A 73 34.97 -8.33 -12.11
CA ARG A 73 35.52 -9.59 -12.66
C ARG A 73 35.22 -10.80 -11.78
N PHE A 74 34.13 -10.72 -10.99
CA PHE A 74 33.73 -11.75 -10.06
C PHE A 74 32.27 -12.17 -10.34
N ALA A 75 32.11 -13.11 -11.27
CA ALA A 75 30.81 -13.61 -11.71
C ALA A 75 29.88 -14.08 -10.57
N PRO A 76 30.35 -14.68 -9.48
CA PRO A 76 29.50 -15.03 -8.34
C PRO A 76 28.76 -13.82 -7.75
N LEU A 77 29.44 -12.69 -7.61
CA LEU A 77 28.82 -11.46 -7.14
C LEU A 77 27.78 -10.93 -8.13
N ALA A 78 28.11 -10.95 -9.43
CA ALA A 78 27.17 -10.54 -10.47
C ALA A 78 25.90 -11.41 -10.46
N THR A 79 26.05 -12.74 -10.28
CA THR A 79 24.94 -13.68 -10.19
C THR A 79 24.09 -13.45 -8.92
N LEU A 80 24.74 -13.23 -7.78
CA LEU A 80 24.07 -12.95 -6.52
C LEU A 80 23.27 -11.63 -6.58
N LEU A 81 23.90 -10.55 -7.08
CA LEU A 81 23.24 -9.25 -7.18
C LEU A 81 22.07 -9.27 -8.19
N ALA A 82 22.21 -9.96 -9.33
CA ALA A 82 21.09 -10.15 -10.25
C ALA A 82 19.93 -10.92 -9.59
N ALA A 83 20.24 -11.96 -8.80
CA ALA A 83 19.23 -12.70 -8.06
C ALA A 83 18.55 -11.84 -6.97
N VAL A 84 19.29 -11.01 -6.26
CA VAL A 84 18.72 -10.07 -5.27
C VAL A 84 17.81 -9.05 -5.96
N LEU A 85 18.25 -8.47 -7.09
CA LEU A 85 17.45 -7.50 -7.84
C LEU A 85 16.12 -8.07 -8.35
N GLY A 86 16.07 -9.33 -8.74
CA GLY A 86 14.84 -9.99 -9.17
C GLY A 86 14.01 -10.54 -8.00
N CYS A 87 14.63 -11.40 -7.19
CA CYS A 87 13.90 -12.23 -6.23
C CYS A 87 13.50 -11.49 -4.94
N ALA A 88 14.26 -10.47 -4.49
CA ALA A 88 13.88 -9.74 -3.28
C ALA A 88 12.59 -8.91 -3.48
N PRO A 89 12.44 -8.09 -4.55
CA PRO A 89 11.16 -7.45 -4.84
C PRO A 89 10.01 -8.45 -5.01
N ALA A 90 10.26 -9.59 -5.63
CA ALA A 90 9.25 -10.63 -5.81
C ALA A 90 8.77 -11.24 -4.49
N ALA A 91 9.67 -11.44 -3.53
CA ALA A 91 9.30 -11.92 -2.20
C ALA A 91 8.46 -10.87 -1.44
N VAL A 92 8.85 -9.59 -1.52
CA VAL A 92 8.04 -8.50 -0.94
C VAL A 92 6.67 -8.46 -1.61
N ASN A 93 6.61 -8.50 -2.94
CA ASN A 93 5.36 -8.51 -3.72
C ASN A 93 4.42 -9.64 -3.32
N PHE A 94 4.95 -10.84 -3.08
CA PHE A 94 4.14 -11.98 -2.64
C PHE A 94 3.43 -11.68 -1.31
N TYR A 95 4.15 -11.15 -0.33
CA TYR A 95 3.57 -10.85 0.98
C TYR A 95 2.68 -9.61 0.97
N THR A 96 3.00 -8.57 0.22
CA THR A 96 2.13 -7.39 0.09
C THR A 96 0.79 -7.74 -0.53
N LEU A 97 0.77 -8.58 -1.57
CA LEU A 97 -0.47 -9.09 -2.15
C LEU A 97 -1.31 -9.91 -1.15
N GLN A 98 -0.66 -10.72 -0.29
CA GLN A 98 -1.39 -11.51 0.71
C GLN A 98 -1.93 -10.67 1.87
N LEU A 99 -1.20 -9.65 2.30
CA LEU A 99 -1.52 -8.87 3.49
C LEU A 99 -2.48 -7.71 3.20
N ARG A 100 -2.40 -7.11 2.03
CA ARG A 100 -3.19 -5.91 1.70
C ARG A 100 -3.88 -5.95 0.32
N GLY A 101 -3.72 -7.05 -0.45
CA GLY A 101 -4.33 -7.18 -1.78
C GLY A 101 -3.68 -6.36 -2.89
N GLU A 102 -2.63 -5.60 -2.58
CA GLU A 102 -1.89 -4.75 -3.53
C GLU A 102 -0.48 -5.29 -3.76
N PRO A 103 0.07 -5.16 -4.99
CA PRO A 103 1.44 -5.56 -5.27
C PRO A 103 2.46 -4.62 -4.59
N PHE A 104 3.74 -5.01 -4.67
CA PHE A 104 4.85 -4.16 -4.22
C PHE A 104 5.09 -3.03 -5.21
N LEU A 105 4.83 -1.80 -4.81
CA LEU A 105 4.88 -0.60 -5.62
C LEU A 105 6.12 0.27 -5.28
N PRO A 106 6.62 1.12 -6.21
CA PRO A 106 7.82 1.92 -5.94
C PRO A 106 7.74 2.81 -4.71
N TRP A 107 6.58 3.36 -4.39
CA TRP A 107 6.37 4.18 -3.20
C TRP A 107 6.37 3.40 -1.89
N ASP A 108 6.22 2.08 -1.92
CA ASP A 108 6.41 1.23 -0.74
C ASP A 108 7.86 1.27 -0.21
N LEU A 109 8.81 1.67 -1.04
CA LEU A 109 10.19 1.90 -0.58
C LEU A 109 10.28 3.00 0.49
N MET A 110 9.33 3.93 0.52
CA MET A 110 9.24 4.97 1.57
C MET A 110 8.81 4.38 2.92
N GLN A 111 8.19 3.19 2.91
CA GLN A 111 7.63 2.51 4.09
C GLN A 111 8.51 1.36 4.61
N VAL A 112 9.73 1.19 4.12
CA VAL A 112 10.58 0.03 4.47
C VAL A 112 10.79 -0.10 5.98
N SER A 113 10.90 1.03 6.71
CA SER A 113 11.04 1.01 8.18
C SER A 113 9.78 0.50 8.89
N GLU A 114 8.61 0.79 8.35
CA GLU A 114 7.32 0.34 8.87
C GLU A 114 7.07 -1.11 8.53
N ALA A 115 7.36 -1.49 7.27
CA ALA A 115 7.20 -2.85 6.76
C ALA A 115 7.99 -3.88 7.57
N ALA A 116 9.18 -3.53 8.06
CA ALA A 116 9.99 -4.41 8.92
C ALA A 116 9.30 -4.72 10.26
N GLY A 117 8.60 -3.73 10.85
CA GLY A 117 7.81 -3.91 12.07
C GLY A 117 6.58 -4.80 11.85
N VAL A 118 5.87 -4.58 10.73
CA VAL A 118 4.71 -5.39 10.35
C VAL A 118 5.12 -6.82 10.01
N ALA A 119 6.20 -7.01 9.27
CA ALA A 119 6.70 -8.34 8.90
C ALA A 119 7.06 -9.19 10.12
N ALA A 120 7.67 -8.59 11.15
CA ALA A 120 7.99 -9.29 12.39
C ALA A 120 6.73 -9.72 13.17
N ALA A 121 5.64 -8.97 13.05
CA ALA A 121 4.38 -9.21 13.73
C ALA A 121 3.42 -10.13 12.94
N ALA A 122 3.53 -10.17 11.62
CA ALA A 122 2.57 -10.81 10.71
C ALA A 122 2.68 -12.35 10.64
N GLY A 123 3.59 -12.98 11.41
CA GLY A 123 3.76 -14.44 11.38
C GLY A 123 4.09 -14.98 9.99
N ILE A 124 4.97 -14.30 9.27
CA ILE A 124 5.32 -14.63 7.89
C ILE A 124 5.85 -16.06 7.79
N HIS A 125 5.14 -16.91 7.05
CA HIS A 125 5.59 -18.26 6.74
C HIS A 125 6.39 -18.28 5.44
N ILE A 126 7.63 -18.79 5.51
CA ILE A 126 8.49 -18.89 4.33
C ILE A 126 7.86 -19.90 3.34
N GLN A 127 7.59 -19.44 2.13
CA GLN A 127 7.01 -20.26 1.07
C GLN A 127 8.03 -21.25 0.51
N THR A 128 7.56 -22.43 0.09
CA THR A 128 8.39 -23.46 -0.56
C THR A 128 9.12 -22.92 -1.80
N SER A 129 8.45 -22.08 -2.60
CA SER A 129 9.06 -21.40 -3.76
C SER A 129 10.28 -20.57 -3.38
N MET A 130 10.26 -19.87 -2.25
CA MET A 130 11.40 -19.07 -1.76
C MET A 130 12.55 -19.95 -1.32
N VAL A 131 12.28 -21.00 -0.55
CA VAL A 131 13.33 -21.94 -0.08
C VAL A 131 14.03 -22.61 -1.27
N VAL A 132 13.27 -23.15 -2.21
CA VAL A 132 13.83 -23.79 -3.40
C VAL A 132 14.58 -22.78 -4.27
N SER A 133 14.06 -21.56 -4.42
CA SER A 133 14.77 -20.51 -5.17
C SER A 133 16.10 -20.14 -4.53
N ILE A 134 16.18 -20.02 -3.21
CA ILE A 134 17.43 -19.79 -2.50
C ILE A 134 18.44 -20.90 -2.80
N VAL A 135 18.03 -22.17 -2.75
CA VAL A 135 18.91 -23.31 -3.08
C VAL A 135 19.41 -23.22 -4.52
N ILE A 136 18.52 -22.92 -5.47
CA ILE A 136 18.91 -22.78 -6.90
C ILE A 136 19.86 -21.59 -7.09
N ILE A 137 19.62 -20.46 -6.44
CA ILE A 137 20.49 -19.27 -6.49
C ILE A 137 21.89 -19.63 -5.96
N VAL A 138 21.96 -20.32 -4.82
CA VAL A 138 23.25 -20.78 -4.26
C VAL A 138 23.98 -21.69 -5.26
N LEU A 139 23.27 -22.62 -5.90
CA LEU A 139 23.86 -23.47 -6.93
C LEU A 139 24.36 -22.67 -8.14
N LEU A 140 23.60 -21.68 -8.63
CA LEU A 140 24.04 -20.79 -9.71
C LEU A 140 25.28 -19.99 -9.33
N VAL A 141 25.38 -19.50 -8.11
CA VAL A 141 26.55 -18.78 -7.57
C VAL A 141 27.75 -19.72 -7.52
N VAL A 142 27.57 -20.95 -7.01
CA VAL A 142 28.63 -21.95 -6.95
C VAL A 142 29.10 -22.37 -8.37
N VAL A 143 28.16 -22.62 -9.28
CA VAL A 143 28.50 -22.93 -10.69
C VAL A 143 29.27 -21.77 -11.33
N SER A 144 28.84 -20.54 -11.11
CA SER A 144 29.55 -19.37 -11.62
C SER A 144 30.97 -19.27 -11.08
N PHE A 145 31.15 -19.57 -9.78
CA PHE A 145 32.49 -19.59 -9.18
C PHE A 145 33.43 -20.58 -9.88
N PHE A 146 33.01 -21.83 -10.05
CA PHE A 146 33.82 -22.86 -10.70
C PHE A 146 34.01 -22.57 -12.19
N LEU A 147 32.98 -22.12 -12.88
CA LEU A 147 33.04 -21.82 -14.31
C LEU A 147 34.02 -20.67 -14.64
N TYR A 148 34.04 -19.64 -13.80
CA TYR A 148 34.88 -18.46 -14.01
C TYR A 148 36.23 -18.51 -13.25
N ARG A 149 36.47 -19.55 -12.46
CA ARG A 149 37.76 -19.79 -11.79
C ARG A 149 38.87 -19.87 -12.82
N GLY A 150 39.97 -19.15 -12.59
CA GLY A 150 41.11 -19.11 -13.51
C GLY A 150 40.91 -18.25 -14.76
N ARG A 151 39.84 -17.43 -14.82
CA ARG A 151 39.62 -16.43 -15.87
C ARG A 151 40.81 -15.44 -15.88
N GLN A 152 41.33 -15.13 -17.07
CA GLN A 152 42.45 -14.18 -17.22
C GLN A 152 42.08 -12.81 -16.62
N LYS A 153 43.05 -12.23 -15.90
CA LYS A 153 42.94 -10.86 -15.40
C LYS A 153 43.00 -9.90 -16.58
N LEU A 154 42.00 -9.06 -16.69
CA LEU A 154 41.94 -7.96 -17.66
C LEU A 154 42.53 -6.69 -17.06
N ASN A 155 43.19 -5.87 -17.88
CA ASN A 155 43.59 -4.53 -17.51
C ASN A 155 42.34 -3.70 -17.13
N TRP A 156 42.55 -2.63 -16.34
CA TRP A 156 41.48 -1.82 -15.88
C TRP A 156 40.66 -1.10 -16.99
N LYS A 157 41.37 -0.69 -18.11
CA LYS A 157 40.74 0.04 -19.24
C LYS A 157 39.55 -0.73 -19.87
N PRO A 158 39.71 -2.00 -20.36
CA PRO A 158 38.57 -2.74 -20.90
C PRO A 158 37.51 -3.08 -19.86
N ARG A 159 37.89 -3.20 -18.56
CA ARG A 159 36.94 -3.41 -17.48
C ARG A 159 36.01 -2.20 -17.32
N VAL A 160 36.59 -1.01 -17.23
CA VAL A 160 35.82 0.25 -17.11
C VAL A 160 35.02 0.47 -18.38
N ALA A 161 35.56 0.26 -19.57
CA ALA A 161 34.83 0.39 -20.82
C ALA A 161 33.61 -0.55 -20.88
N GLY A 162 33.79 -1.84 -20.52
CA GLY A 162 32.70 -2.81 -20.47
C GLY A 162 31.64 -2.46 -19.43
N PHE A 163 32.06 -2.00 -18.25
CA PHE A 163 31.14 -1.50 -17.22
C PHE A 163 30.33 -0.29 -17.72
N LEU A 164 30.99 0.73 -18.26
CA LEU A 164 30.32 1.92 -18.77
C LEU A 164 29.34 1.59 -19.90
N ALA A 165 29.73 0.70 -20.82
CA ALA A 165 28.84 0.27 -21.89
C ALA A 165 27.61 -0.48 -21.36
N SER A 166 27.80 -1.42 -20.42
CA SER A 166 26.69 -2.17 -19.82
C SER A 166 25.80 -1.26 -18.96
N ALA A 167 26.40 -0.37 -18.17
CA ALA A 167 25.66 0.60 -17.36
C ALA A 167 24.88 1.59 -18.24
N ALA A 168 25.48 2.10 -19.31
CA ALA A 168 24.79 2.97 -20.26
C ALA A 168 23.63 2.23 -20.95
N ALA A 169 23.79 0.96 -21.31
CA ALA A 169 22.70 0.15 -21.85
C ALA A 169 21.59 -0.10 -20.81
N THR A 170 21.93 -0.36 -19.55
CA THR A 170 20.97 -0.50 -18.45
C THR A 170 20.20 0.80 -18.22
N CYS A 171 20.90 1.94 -18.16
CA CYS A 171 20.28 3.27 -18.07
C CYS A 171 19.43 3.60 -19.31
N GLY A 172 19.93 3.27 -20.50
CA GLY A 172 19.17 3.46 -21.74
C GLY A 172 17.87 2.66 -21.77
N LEU A 173 17.89 1.43 -21.28
CA LEU A 173 16.71 0.59 -21.15
C LEU A 173 15.74 1.17 -20.08
N LEU A 174 16.25 1.60 -18.93
CA LEU A 174 15.45 2.20 -17.88
C LEU A 174 14.80 3.51 -18.34
N PHE A 175 15.62 4.50 -18.71
CA PHE A 175 15.15 5.85 -19.05
C PHE A 175 14.53 5.96 -20.44
N GLY A 176 14.96 5.15 -21.41
CA GLY A 176 14.48 5.18 -22.79
C GLY A 176 13.31 4.25 -23.09
N VAL A 177 13.04 3.27 -22.22
CA VAL A 177 11.92 2.33 -22.41
C VAL A 177 11.00 2.33 -21.18
N PHE A 178 11.46 1.87 -20.01
CA PHE A 178 10.58 1.68 -18.86
C PHE A 178 9.95 2.99 -18.36
N LEU A 179 10.70 4.08 -18.36
CA LEU A 179 10.24 5.40 -17.92
C LEU A 179 9.64 6.25 -19.07
N GLN A 180 9.29 5.63 -20.20
CA GLN A 180 8.63 6.28 -21.32
C GLN A 180 7.27 5.62 -21.58
N PRO A 181 6.17 6.15 -21.03
CA PRO A 181 4.83 5.56 -21.19
C PRO A 181 4.43 5.35 -22.65
N ALA A 182 4.79 6.29 -23.55
CA ALA A 182 4.50 6.16 -24.99
C ALA A 182 5.24 4.96 -25.63
N VAL A 183 6.47 4.67 -25.19
CA VAL A 183 7.26 3.53 -25.69
C VAL A 183 6.69 2.23 -25.13
N THR A 184 6.42 2.15 -23.84
CA THR A 184 5.86 0.94 -23.21
C THR A 184 4.49 0.60 -23.79
N GLN A 185 3.62 1.56 -24.01
CA GLN A 185 2.32 1.35 -24.66
C GLN A 185 2.47 0.88 -26.11
N ALA A 186 3.40 1.46 -26.87
CA ALA A 186 3.65 1.07 -28.26
C ALA A 186 4.12 -0.39 -28.42
N ILE A 187 4.75 -0.96 -27.40
CA ILE A 187 5.18 -2.37 -27.35
C ILE A 187 4.21 -3.28 -26.59
N GLY A 188 3.00 -2.81 -26.29
CA GLY A 188 1.94 -3.63 -25.72
C GLY A 188 1.89 -3.67 -24.17
N ILE A 189 2.75 -2.90 -23.48
CA ILE A 189 2.71 -2.79 -22.01
C ILE A 189 1.82 -1.62 -21.63
N VAL A 190 0.55 -1.91 -21.38
CA VAL A 190 -0.48 -0.90 -21.06
C VAL A 190 -0.72 -0.90 -19.55
N PRO A 191 -0.44 0.22 -18.85
CA PRO A 191 -0.72 0.32 -17.41
C PRO A 191 -2.20 0.10 -17.13
N ASP A 192 -2.49 -0.73 -16.14
CA ASP A 192 -3.85 -0.87 -15.61
C ASP A 192 -3.97 0.01 -14.36
N ALA A 193 -4.58 1.16 -14.56
CA ALA A 193 -4.70 2.17 -13.55
C ALA A 193 -5.54 1.71 -12.33
N TRP A 194 -6.49 0.83 -12.52
CA TRP A 194 -7.46 0.41 -11.52
C TRP A 194 -7.15 -0.93 -10.86
N MET A 195 -6.31 -1.77 -11.50
CA MET A 195 -6.03 -3.13 -11.04
C MET A 195 -4.52 -3.43 -11.12
N GLN A 196 -3.77 -2.90 -10.17
CA GLN A 196 -2.32 -3.09 -10.10
C GLN A 196 -1.91 -4.57 -9.92
N ASP A 197 -2.69 -5.37 -9.18
CA ASP A 197 -2.48 -6.82 -9.06
C ASP A 197 -2.57 -7.52 -10.42
N ARG A 198 -3.53 -7.12 -11.25
CA ARG A 198 -3.69 -7.60 -12.63
C ARG A 198 -2.53 -7.17 -13.50
N TYR A 199 -2.08 -5.91 -13.39
CA TYR A 199 -0.94 -5.38 -14.13
C TYR A 199 0.33 -6.17 -13.86
N TYR A 200 0.63 -6.44 -12.58
CA TYR A 200 1.77 -7.28 -12.17
C TYR A 200 1.63 -8.73 -12.63
N ARG A 201 0.41 -9.23 -12.69
CA ARG A 201 0.14 -10.59 -13.15
C ARG A 201 0.40 -10.76 -14.65
N TYR A 202 0.13 -9.74 -15.46
CA TYR A 202 0.37 -9.76 -16.91
C TYR A 202 1.83 -9.49 -17.27
N TYR A 203 2.44 -8.49 -16.69
CA TYR A 203 3.74 -7.99 -17.13
C TYR A 203 4.91 -8.37 -16.22
N GLY A 204 4.66 -9.09 -15.13
CA GLY A 204 5.65 -9.53 -14.14
C GLY A 204 6.13 -8.42 -13.22
N VAL A 205 6.76 -8.82 -12.11
CA VAL A 205 7.13 -7.88 -11.03
C VAL A 205 8.13 -6.83 -11.48
N ILE A 206 9.20 -7.23 -12.20
CA ILE A 206 10.28 -6.29 -12.57
C ILE A 206 9.77 -5.21 -13.52
N THR A 207 9.08 -5.60 -14.59
CA THR A 207 8.54 -4.67 -15.57
C THR A 207 7.52 -3.74 -14.94
N SER A 208 6.57 -4.28 -14.20
CA SER A 208 5.51 -3.48 -13.57
C SER A 208 6.06 -2.53 -12.52
N PHE A 209 7.03 -2.96 -11.71
CA PHE A 209 7.69 -2.07 -10.74
C PHE A 209 8.43 -0.92 -11.41
N LEU A 210 9.23 -1.22 -12.46
CA LEU A 210 10.02 -0.20 -13.15
C LEU A 210 9.15 0.80 -13.92
N THR A 211 8.09 0.36 -14.55
CA THR A 211 7.15 1.26 -15.24
C THR A 211 6.35 2.14 -14.27
N ASN A 212 6.01 1.62 -13.08
CA ASN A 212 5.34 2.41 -12.04
C ASN A 212 6.23 3.50 -11.42
N LEU A 213 7.55 3.51 -11.65
CA LEU A 213 8.40 4.64 -11.25
C LEU A 213 7.97 5.97 -11.89
N THR A 214 7.29 5.94 -13.02
CA THR A 214 6.72 7.14 -13.66
C THR A 214 5.58 7.77 -12.85
N ASN A 215 4.98 7.01 -11.94
CA ASN A 215 3.86 7.44 -11.11
C ASN A 215 4.30 8.02 -9.75
N LEU A 216 5.60 8.19 -9.50
CA LEU A 216 6.12 8.82 -8.28
C LEU A 216 5.84 10.32 -8.23
N GLU A 217 5.70 10.97 -9.37
CA GLU A 217 5.37 12.39 -9.48
C GLU A 217 4.03 12.57 -10.20
N ILE A 218 3.21 13.49 -9.69
CA ILE A 218 1.98 13.91 -10.35
C ILE A 218 2.36 14.89 -11.45
N SER A 219 2.08 14.52 -12.71
CA SER A 219 2.29 15.42 -13.84
C SER A 219 1.32 16.60 -13.75
N LYS A 220 1.83 17.81 -13.97
CA LYS A 220 0.97 18.99 -14.12
C LYS A 220 0.13 18.83 -15.38
N PRO A 221 -1.19 19.12 -15.33
CA PRO A 221 -2.01 19.18 -16.52
C PRO A 221 -1.43 20.14 -17.57
N GLU A 222 -1.73 19.88 -18.84
CA GLU A 222 -1.35 20.80 -19.92
C GLU A 222 -2.00 22.18 -19.69
N GLY A 223 -1.22 23.25 -19.81
CA GLY A 223 -1.65 24.62 -19.55
C GLY A 223 -1.74 25.01 -18.07
N TYR A 224 -1.30 24.14 -17.15
CA TYR A 224 -1.30 24.47 -15.72
C TYR A 224 -0.33 25.61 -15.40
N SER A 225 -0.87 26.73 -14.96
CA SER A 225 -0.14 27.85 -14.39
C SER A 225 -0.95 28.48 -13.25
N GLU A 226 -0.32 29.31 -12.44
CA GLU A 226 -1.00 30.05 -11.38
C GLU A 226 -2.06 31.00 -11.96
N GLU A 227 -1.74 31.63 -13.09
CA GLU A 227 -2.64 32.53 -13.81
C GLU A 227 -3.88 31.75 -14.32
N ALA A 228 -3.72 30.58 -14.95
CA ALA A 228 -4.81 29.78 -15.43
C ALA A 228 -5.72 29.26 -14.29
N VAL A 229 -5.13 28.94 -13.13
CA VAL A 229 -5.92 28.55 -11.94
C VAL A 229 -6.70 29.74 -11.43
N ASN A 230 -6.10 30.94 -11.34
CA ASN A 230 -6.79 32.15 -10.89
C ASN A 230 -7.90 32.55 -11.86
N GLU A 231 -7.69 32.44 -13.17
CA GLU A 231 -8.70 32.71 -14.18
C GLU A 231 -9.93 31.79 -14.00
N ILE A 232 -9.71 30.47 -13.78
CA ILE A 232 -10.79 29.52 -13.50
C ILE A 232 -11.52 29.90 -12.20
N LEU A 233 -10.78 30.31 -11.16
CA LEU A 233 -11.35 30.69 -9.89
C LEU A 233 -12.17 32.00 -10.00
N ASP A 234 -11.73 32.96 -10.75
CA ASP A 234 -12.41 34.25 -10.97
C ASP A 234 -13.70 34.09 -11.81
N ASP A 235 -13.73 33.12 -12.74
CA ASP A 235 -14.88 32.87 -13.62
C ASP A 235 -15.98 32.00 -12.99
N THR A 236 -15.78 31.41 -11.82
CA THR A 236 -16.77 30.54 -11.19
C THR A 236 -17.71 31.32 -10.26
N GLU A 237 -19.03 31.06 -10.35
CA GLU A 237 -20.01 31.57 -9.37
C GLU A 237 -19.65 31.20 -7.92
N ALA A 238 -18.98 30.06 -7.73
CA ALA A 238 -18.45 29.63 -6.45
C ALA A 238 -17.31 30.53 -5.97
N ALA A 239 -16.40 30.94 -6.86
CA ALA A 239 -15.32 31.87 -6.55
C ALA A 239 -15.89 33.25 -6.16
N GLN A 240 -16.90 33.73 -6.83
CA GLN A 240 -17.59 34.98 -6.47
C GLN A 240 -18.25 34.88 -5.08
N LYS A 241 -18.79 33.71 -4.73
CA LYS A 241 -19.46 33.47 -3.45
C LYS A 241 -18.48 33.17 -2.32
N TYR A 242 -17.30 32.61 -2.63
CA TYR A 242 -16.27 32.21 -1.68
C TYR A 242 -14.90 32.91 -1.92
N SER A 243 -14.90 33.98 -2.69
CA SER A 243 -13.69 34.70 -3.13
C SER A 243 -12.79 35.28 -2.01
N THR A 244 -13.24 35.16 -0.77
CA THR A 244 -12.49 35.56 0.41
C THR A 244 -11.90 34.37 1.18
N ALA A 245 -12.12 33.12 0.73
CA ALA A 245 -11.60 31.93 1.38
C ALA A 245 -10.37 31.42 0.60
N PRO A 246 -9.17 31.69 1.09
CA PRO A 246 -7.96 31.23 0.45
C PRO A 246 -7.81 29.70 0.53
N LEU A 247 -7.28 29.11 -0.54
CA LEU A 247 -7.11 27.66 -0.68
C LEU A 247 -5.98 27.06 0.17
N TYR A 248 -5.19 27.90 0.89
CA TYR A 248 -4.02 27.45 1.63
C TYR A 248 -3.97 27.97 3.06
N PRO A 249 -3.46 27.18 4.03
CA PRO A 249 -3.19 27.68 5.38
C PRO A 249 -2.31 28.92 5.35
N GLY A 250 -2.71 29.97 6.07
CA GLY A 250 -2.01 31.27 6.11
C GLY A 250 -2.63 32.34 5.21
N SER A 251 -3.50 31.97 4.30
CA SER A 251 -4.25 32.91 3.46
C SER A 251 -5.77 32.85 3.68
N TYR A 252 -6.26 32.10 4.68
CA TYR A 252 -7.68 32.14 5.07
C TYR A 252 -8.01 33.50 5.66
N GLY A 253 -8.60 34.37 4.87
CA GLY A 253 -9.16 35.62 5.37
C GLY A 253 -10.20 35.32 6.44
N ALA A 254 -10.20 36.09 7.51
CA ALA A 254 -11.27 36.01 8.49
C ALA A 254 -12.59 36.30 7.78
N THR A 255 -13.43 35.29 7.62
CA THR A 255 -14.82 35.47 7.16
C THR A 255 -15.55 36.15 8.29
N THR A 256 -15.76 37.44 8.18
CA THR A 256 -16.31 38.33 9.19
C THR A 256 -17.83 38.23 9.33
N SER A 257 -18.43 37.08 9.13
CA SER A 257 -19.89 36.93 9.32
C SER A 257 -20.30 35.60 9.91
N ALA A 258 -19.53 35.06 10.84
CA ALA A 258 -20.10 34.12 11.78
C ALA A 258 -20.98 34.98 12.72
N ASP A 259 -22.28 34.76 12.72
CA ASP A 259 -23.17 35.28 13.73
C ASP A 259 -22.62 34.79 15.08
N GLU A 260 -21.99 35.69 15.85
CA GLU A 260 -21.36 35.39 17.15
C GLU A 260 -22.38 34.84 18.17
N THR A 261 -23.67 34.91 17.85
CA THR A 261 -24.74 34.41 18.68
C THR A 261 -25.00 32.90 18.54
N VAL A 262 -24.52 32.27 17.47
CA VAL A 262 -24.69 30.83 17.24
C VAL A 262 -23.59 30.04 17.90
N LYS A 263 -23.90 29.26 18.93
CA LYS A 263 -22.99 28.34 19.56
C LYS A 263 -22.52 27.27 18.56
N LYS A 264 -21.23 27.28 18.23
CA LYS A 264 -20.63 26.29 17.32
C LYS A 264 -20.67 24.90 17.95
N PRO A 265 -21.10 23.87 17.21
CA PRO A 265 -21.18 22.50 17.75
C PRO A 265 -19.79 21.91 18.00
N THR A 266 -19.71 20.95 18.91
CA THR A 266 -18.59 19.98 18.93
C THR A 266 -18.75 19.04 17.77
N ILE A 267 -17.67 18.75 17.07
CA ILE A 267 -17.62 17.79 15.96
C ILE A 267 -16.67 16.65 16.36
N ILE A 268 -17.20 15.45 16.55
CA ILE A 268 -16.43 14.23 16.74
C ILE A 268 -16.61 13.43 15.44
N TYR A 269 -15.52 13.27 14.70
CA TYR A 269 -15.50 12.64 13.38
C TYR A 269 -14.77 11.30 13.47
N VAL A 270 -15.52 10.22 13.59
CA VAL A 270 -14.99 8.87 13.79
C VAL A 270 -14.94 8.13 12.47
N MET A 271 -13.76 7.64 12.12
CA MET A 271 -13.56 6.59 11.13
C MET A 271 -13.49 5.26 11.87
N ASP A 272 -14.53 4.47 11.76
CA ASP A 272 -14.63 3.18 12.41
C ASP A 272 -14.06 2.10 11.49
N GLU A 273 -12.93 1.52 11.88
CA GLU A 273 -12.13 0.62 11.06
C GLU A 273 -12.94 -0.60 10.63
N SER A 274 -13.03 -0.78 9.30
CA SER A 274 -13.71 -1.91 8.67
C SER A 274 -15.17 -2.07 9.07
N TYR A 275 -15.83 -1.02 9.58
CA TYR A 275 -17.24 -1.07 9.98
C TYR A 275 -18.13 -1.24 8.74
N TRP A 276 -18.90 -2.31 8.74
CA TRP A 276 -19.94 -2.58 7.75
C TRP A 276 -21.10 -3.35 8.40
N ASP A 277 -22.30 -2.93 8.13
CA ASP A 277 -23.50 -3.55 8.70
C ASP A 277 -23.72 -4.94 8.13
N VAL A 278 -23.42 -5.97 8.91
CA VAL A 278 -23.55 -7.36 8.49
C VAL A 278 -25.00 -7.80 8.28
N SER A 279 -25.99 -7.06 8.77
CA SER A 279 -27.41 -7.35 8.52
C SER A 279 -27.75 -7.28 7.03
N GLU A 280 -26.95 -6.58 6.23
CA GLU A 280 -27.08 -6.61 4.77
C GLU A 280 -26.87 -7.98 4.13
N LEU A 281 -26.25 -8.92 4.85
CA LEU A 281 -26.13 -10.31 4.39
C LEU A 281 -27.43 -11.11 4.53
N GLU A 282 -28.41 -10.64 5.26
CA GLU A 282 -29.70 -11.32 5.42
C GLU A 282 -30.40 -11.53 4.08
N GLN A 283 -30.29 -10.57 3.16
CA GLN A 283 -30.82 -10.70 1.79
C GLN A 283 -30.20 -11.87 1.00
N TYR A 284 -29.05 -12.37 1.44
CA TYR A 284 -28.34 -13.53 0.86
C TYR A 284 -28.50 -14.81 1.68
N GLY A 285 -29.40 -14.82 2.68
CA GLY A 285 -29.73 -15.98 3.48
C GLY A 285 -28.77 -16.24 4.65
N PHE A 286 -28.10 -15.22 5.14
CA PHE A 286 -27.37 -15.29 6.41
C PHE A 286 -28.28 -14.80 7.55
N GLN A 287 -28.10 -15.40 8.74
CA GLN A 287 -28.72 -14.93 9.98
C GLN A 287 -27.69 -14.99 11.11
N PHE A 288 -27.81 -14.08 12.06
CA PHE A 288 -26.94 -14.02 13.22
C PHE A 288 -27.76 -14.25 14.51
N ASP A 289 -27.09 -14.66 15.58
CA ASP A 289 -27.73 -14.92 16.88
C ASP A 289 -28.08 -13.64 17.64
N THR A 290 -27.68 -12.44 17.13
CA THR A 290 -27.98 -11.15 17.69
C THR A 290 -28.04 -10.08 16.60
N ASP A 291 -28.70 -8.95 16.89
CA ASP A 291 -28.52 -7.73 16.09
C ASP A 291 -27.14 -7.16 16.35
N VAL A 292 -26.26 -7.30 15.35
CA VAL A 292 -24.84 -6.94 15.45
C VAL A 292 -24.63 -5.42 15.46
N SER A 293 -25.56 -4.67 14.84
CA SER A 293 -25.46 -3.20 14.64
C SER A 293 -26.63 -2.47 15.32
N ALA A 294 -27.02 -2.91 16.51
CA ALA A 294 -28.22 -2.41 17.20
C ALA A 294 -28.18 -0.90 17.50
N ASN A 295 -27.03 -0.35 17.88
CA ASN A 295 -26.87 1.08 18.13
C ASN A 295 -26.92 1.90 16.84
N LEU A 296 -26.28 1.42 15.76
CA LEU A 296 -26.39 2.04 14.45
C LEU A 296 -27.85 2.09 13.99
N HIS A 297 -28.59 0.98 14.08
CA HIS A 297 -29.98 0.91 13.70
C HIS A 297 -30.85 1.86 14.52
N ALA A 298 -30.58 2.01 15.81
CA ALA A 298 -31.25 2.97 16.67
C ALA A 298 -30.92 4.43 16.28
N LEU A 299 -29.68 4.74 15.99
CA LEU A 299 -29.25 6.07 15.55
C LEU A 299 -29.84 6.46 14.20
N GLN A 300 -29.95 5.51 13.27
CA GLN A 300 -30.56 5.73 11.95
C GLN A 300 -32.03 6.18 12.05
N GLN A 301 -32.76 5.84 13.13
CA GLN A 301 -34.12 6.28 13.34
C GLN A 301 -34.21 7.75 13.80
N THR A 302 -33.14 8.29 14.36
CA THR A 302 -33.17 9.61 15.05
C THR A 302 -32.18 10.61 14.45
N SER A 303 -31.31 10.18 13.60
CA SER A 303 -30.18 10.97 13.05
C SER A 303 -30.11 10.87 11.52
N ALA A 304 -29.45 11.83 10.90
CA ALA A 304 -29.15 11.73 9.47
C ALA A 304 -28.24 10.54 9.22
N SER A 305 -28.58 9.70 8.25
CA SER A 305 -27.82 8.52 7.87
C SER A 305 -27.78 8.35 6.36
N GLY A 306 -26.83 7.58 5.87
CA GLY A 306 -26.66 7.30 4.44
C GLY A 306 -25.53 6.32 4.19
N ARG A 307 -25.27 6.03 2.91
CA ARG A 307 -24.15 5.20 2.46
C ARG A 307 -23.00 6.06 2.02
N ALA A 308 -21.80 5.73 2.47
CA ALA A 308 -20.55 6.27 1.97
C ALA A 308 -19.81 5.19 1.17
N TYR A 309 -19.23 5.57 0.02
CA TYR A 309 -18.39 4.69 -0.77
C TYR A 309 -16.93 4.98 -0.45
N SER A 310 -16.17 3.92 -0.12
CA SER A 310 -14.72 4.02 0.11
C SER A 310 -13.99 4.17 -1.22
N PRO A 311 -12.97 5.05 -1.32
CA PRO A 311 -12.11 5.14 -2.51
C PRO A 311 -11.19 3.94 -2.67
N SER A 312 -10.99 3.16 -1.62
CA SER A 312 -10.12 1.98 -1.63
C SER A 312 -10.86 0.72 -1.18
N PHE A 313 -10.42 -0.42 -1.73
CA PHE A 313 -10.90 -1.75 -1.41
C PHE A 313 -9.81 -2.55 -0.70
N GLY A 314 -10.16 -3.20 0.40
CA GLY A 314 -9.27 -4.16 1.09
C GLY A 314 -8.11 -3.54 1.86
N GLY A 315 -8.15 -2.25 2.18
CA GLY A 315 -7.11 -1.53 2.92
C GLY A 315 -6.97 -0.07 2.47
N GLY A 316 -5.87 0.59 2.85
CA GLY A 316 -5.64 1.97 2.46
C GLY A 316 -6.45 2.98 3.30
N THR A 317 -6.54 2.79 4.61
CA THR A 317 -7.25 3.68 5.53
C THR A 317 -6.86 5.16 5.33
N CYS A 318 -5.58 5.44 5.07
CA CYS A 318 -5.10 6.81 4.83
C CYS A 318 -5.67 7.45 3.55
N ASP A 319 -6.12 6.67 2.56
CA ASP A 319 -6.74 7.17 1.34
C ASP A 319 -8.14 7.69 1.66
N VAL A 320 -8.88 6.93 2.48
CA VAL A 320 -10.22 7.30 2.98
C VAL A 320 -10.16 8.50 3.91
N GLU A 321 -9.21 8.53 4.85
CA GLU A 321 -8.96 9.68 5.71
C GLU A 321 -8.62 10.93 4.90
N PHE A 322 -7.77 10.80 3.89
CA PHE A 322 -7.38 11.90 3.02
C PHE A 322 -8.59 12.52 2.33
N GLU A 323 -9.43 11.71 1.69
CA GLU A 323 -10.67 12.21 1.05
C GLU A 323 -11.63 12.85 2.05
N ALA A 324 -11.84 12.19 3.18
CA ALA A 324 -12.75 12.66 4.22
C ALA A 324 -12.31 13.99 4.87
N LEU A 325 -11.00 14.18 5.05
CA LEU A 325 -10.44 15.36 5.71
C LEU A 325 -10.10 16.50 4.76
N THR A 326 -9.89 16.23 3.46
CA THR A 326 -9.48 17.27 2.49
C THR A 326 -10.57 17.60 1.48
N GLY A 327 -11.50 16.69 1.21
CA GLY A 327 -12.44 16.78 0.11
C GLY A 327 -11.81 16.53 -1.28
N TYR A 328 -10.50 16.25 -1.34
CA TYR A 328 -9.86 15.89 -2.60
C TYR A 328 -9.99 14.40 -2.87
N SER A 329 -10.35 14.04 -4.10
CA SER A 329 -10.46 12.62 -4.46
C SER A 329 -9.09 12.00 -4.76
N ALA A 330 -8.84 10.84 -4.16
CA ALA A 330 -7.67 10.01 -4.45
C ALA A 330 -7.67 9.48 -5.89
N SER A 331 -8.81 9.52 -6.60
CA SER A 331 -8.91 9.12 -8.00
C SER A 331 -8.11 10.01 -8.97
N PHE A 332 -7.73 11.20 -8.54
CA PHE A 332 -6.84 12.10 -9.31
C PHE A 332 -5.36 11.88 -9.03
N LEU A 333 -5.03 11.00 -8.11
CA LEU A 333 -3.65 10.61 -7.81
C LEU A 333 -3.25 9.38 -8.65
N PRO A 334 -1.94 9.19 -8.89
CA PRO A 334 -1.47 7.95 -9.47
C PRO A 334 -1.96 6.74 -8.65
N ASN A 335 -2.30 5.67 -9.33
CA ASN A 335 -2.85 4.48 -8.71
C ASN A 335 -1.96 3.88 -7.64
N GLY A 336 -2.60 3.43 -6.55
CA GLY A 336 -1.92 2.92 -5.38
C GLY A 336 -1.17 4.01 -4.61
N SER A 337 -1.33 5.30 -4.97
CA SER A 337 -0.78 6.42 -4.18
C SER A 337 -1.24 6.31 -2.73
N LYS A 338 -0.34 6.67 -1.82
CA LYS A 338 -0.62 6.79 -0.40
C LYS A 338 -0.48 8.27 -0.02
N PRO A 339 -1.59 9.04 -0.03
CA PRO A 339 -1.55 10.49 0.07
C PRO A 339 -0.74 11.00 1.26
N TYR A 340 -0.91 10.41 2.44
CA TYR A 340 -0.21 10.82 3.65
C TYR A 340 1.31 10.67 3.56
N GLN A 341 1.79 9.69 2.81
CA GLN A 341 3.22 9.42 2.68
C GLN A 341 3.88 10.15 1.53
N GLN A 342 3.11 10.45 0.47
CA GLN A 342 3.65 11.00 -0.77
C GLN A 342 3.31 12.48 -0.96
N HIS A 343 2.14 12.92 -0.51
CA HIS A 343 1.59 14.22 -0.90
C HIS A 343 1.34 15.17 0.28
N VAL A 344 1.01 14.65 1.48
CA VAL A 344 0.76 15.49 2.67
C VAL A 344 2.10 15.77 3.39
N THR A 345 3.06 16.35 2.67
CA THR A 345 4.41 16.65 3.17
C THR A 345 4.57 18.09 3.65
N LYS A 346 3.57 18.94 3.43
CA LYS A 346 3.50 20.34 3.83
C LYS A 346 2.05 20.71 4.17
N PRO A 347 1.82 21.82 4.90
CA PRO A 347 0.47 22.28 5.18
C PRO A 347 -0.37 22.42 3.90
N MET A 348 -1.61 21.91 3.96
CA MET A 348 -2.53 21.96 2.83
C MET A 348 -3.96 22.22 3.31
N PHE A 349 -4.86 22.50 2.36
CA PHE A 349 -6.29 22.62 2.66
C PHE A 349 -6.83 21.31 3.25
N SER A 350 -7.59 21.46 4.32
CA SER A 350 -8.27 20.37 5.00
C SER A 350 -9.37 20.88 5.90
N LEU A 351 -10.30 20.01 6.27
CA LEU A 351 -11.36 20.34 7.21
C LEU A 351 -10.81 20.82 8.58
N PRO A 352 -9.82 20.15 9.21
CA PRO A 352 -9.22 20.67 10.45
C PRO A 352 -8.60 22.06 10.29
N ASN A 353 -7.81 22.29 9.23
CA ASN A 353 -7.23 23.61 8.96
C ASN A 353 -8.32 24.68 8.74
N TYR A 354 -9.35 24.37 7.97
CA TYR A 354 -10.49 25.28 7.75
C TYR A 354 -11.18 25.62 9.08
N LEU A 355 -11.58 24.62 9.84
CA LEU A 355 -12.27 24.83 11.12
C LEU A 355 -11.42 25.61 12.11
N LYS A 356 -10.13 25.30 12.21
CA LYS A 356 -9.19 26.00 13.09
C LYS A 356 -9.01 27.46 12.68
N LEU A 357 -8.65 27.70 11.41
CA LEU A 357 -8.19 29.02 10.96
C LEU A 357 -9.35 29.99 10.68
N THR A 358 -10.51 29.47 10.26
CA THR A 358 -11.67 30.33 9.94
C THR A 358 -12.76 30.32 11.00
N GLN A 359 -12.88 29.24 11.76
CA GLN A 359 -13.97 29.04 12.70
C GLN A 359 -13.52 29.00 14.17
N GLY A 360 -12.21 29.04 14.43
CA GLY A 360 -11.64 29.08 15.78
C GLY A 360 -11.75 27.78 16.57
N TYR A 361 -11.84 26.63 15.89
CA TYR A 361 -11.89 25.34 16.55
C TYR A 361 -10.51 24.94 17.12
N GLN A 362 -10.51 24.28 18.27
CA GLN A 362 -9.42 23.41 18.69
C GLN A 362 -9.50 22.11 17.88
N THR A 363 -8.36 21.56 17.49
CA THR A 363 -8.32 20.37 16.63
C THR A 363 -7.46 19.27 17.24
N ALA A 364 -7.99 18.05 17.33
CA ALA A 364 -7.23 16.90 17.79
C ALA A 364 -7.52 15.67 16.91
N ALA A 365 -6.50 14.82 16.78
CA ALA A 365 -6.65 13.48 16.22
C ALA A 365 -6.34 12.42 17.30
N VAL A 366 -7.05 11.30 17.26
CA VAL A 366 -6.87 10.16 18.17
C VAL A 366 -6.82 8.89 17.34
N HIS A 367 -5.75 8.10 17.50
CA HIS A 367 -5.61 6.83 16.79
C HIS A 367 -4.91 5.79 17.66
N CYS A 368 -5.57 4.69 17.91
CA CYS A 368 -5.08 3.64 18.80
C CYS A 368 -4.02 2.71 18.17
N PHE A 369 -3.19 3.27 17.30
CA PHE A 369 -2.03 2.60 16.71
C PHE A 369 -0.82 3.53 16.69
N TRP A 370 0.36 3.05 16.25
CA TRP A 370 1.60 3.84 16.26
C TRP A 370 1.53 5.02 15.29
N ALA A 371 1.96 6.18 15.74
CA ALA A 371 1.89 7.45 15.01
C ALA A 371 2.56 7.41 13.63
N LYS A 372 3.67 6.70 13.52
CA LYS A 372 4.47 6.63 12.28
C LYS A 372 3.78 5.87 11.13
N TYR A 373 2.80 5.00 11.44
CA TYR A 373 2.12 4.24 10.39
C TYR A 373 1.26 5.16 9.53
N TRP A 374 1.36 4.98 8.23
CA TRP A 374 0.85 5.91 7.22
C TRP A 374 1.41 7.32 7.36
N SER A 375 2.57 7.50 8.05
CA SER A 375 3.19 8.82 8.31
C SER A 375 2.23 9.82 8.96
N ARG A 376 1.31 9.36 9.84
CA ARG A 376 0.33 10.24 10.50
C ARG A 376 0.99 11.28 11.40
N ASP A 377 2.16 10.97 11.98
CA ASP A 377 2.99 11.92 12.72
C ASP A 377 3.42 13.13 11.90
N THR A 378 3.52 13.00 10.58
CA THR A 378 3.80 14.09 9.64
C THR A 378 2.52 14.64 9.01
N ALA A 379 1.59 13.77 8.62
CA ALA A 379 0.39 14.14 7.89
C ALA A 379 -0.59 14.96 8.74
N TYR A 380 -0.88 14.53 9.97
CA TYR A 380 -1.86 15.22 10.81
C TYR A 380 -1.49 16.67 11.17
N PRO A 381 -0.24 17.00 11.55
CA PRO A 381 0.15 18.40 11.71
C PRO A 381 -0.03 19.23 10.42
N ASN A 382 0.28 18.66 9.25
CA ASN A 382 0.09 19.32 7.96
C ASN A 382 -1.39 19.50 7.58
N LEU A 383 -2.26 18.60 8.05
CA LEU A 383 -3.71 18.73 7.94
C LEU A 383 -4.33 19.66 9.00
N GLY A 384 -3.54 20.19 9.93
CA GLY A 384 -3.98 21.23 10.87
C GLY A 384 -4.41 20.74 12.25
N PHE A 385 -4.15 19.49 12.59
CA PHE A 385 -4.38 19.02 13.96
C PHE A 385 -3.35 19.60 14.93
N ASP A 386 -3.81 20.20 16.02
CA ASP A 386 -2.97 20.76 17.08
C ASP A 386 -2.38 19.67 17.97
N THR A 387 -3.15 18.59 18.15
CA THR A 387 -2.75 17.45 18.98
C THR A 387 -3.03 16.16 18.25
N PHE A 388 -2.08 15.22 18.33
CA PHE A 388 -2.26 13.84 17.90
C PHE A 388 -1.97 12.90 19.07
N LEU A 389 -3.01 12.20 19.55
CA LEU A 389 -2.93 11.17 20.56
C LEU A 389 -2.86 9.82 19.86
N SER A 390 -1.67 9.22 19.83
CA SER A 390 -1.44 7.89 19.29
C SER A 390 -1.26 6.83 20.37
N LEU A 391 -1.14 5.56 20.01
CA LEU A 391 -0.98 4.43 20.94
C LEU A 391 0.17 4.65 21.93
N GLU A 392 1.24 5.33 21.51
CA GLU A 392 2.41 5.61 22.35
C GLU A 392 2.11 6.48 23.57
N GLN A 393 1.07 7.32 23.48
CA GLN A 393 0.64 8.21 24.57
C GLN A 393 -0.60 7.70 25.31
N MET A 394 -1.27 6.67 24.78
CA MET A 394 -2.46 6.12 25.42
C MET A 394 -2.11 5.34 26.67
N THR A 395 -2.94 5.50 27.70
CA THR A 395 -2.80 4.78 28.96
C THR A 395 -4.08 4.02 29.28
N HIS A 396 -3.97 2.90 30.00
CA HIS A 396 -5.11 2.11 30.48
C HIS A 396 -6.03 1.61 29.35
N VAL A 397 -5.44 1.16 28.24
CA VAL A 397 -6.19 0.56 27.12
C VAL A 397 -6.24 -0.96 27.25
N ASN A 398 -7.41 -1.53 27.02
CA ASN A 398 -7.63 -2.97 26.91
C ASN A 398 -7.35 -3.44 25.47
N LYS A 399 -6.88 -4.67 25.36
CA LYS A 399 -6.63 -5.36 24.07
C LYS A 399 -7.24 -6.74 24.16
N VAL A 400 -8.26 -7.00 23.39
CA VAL A 400 -9.00 -8.27 23.46
C VAL A 400 -8.70 -9.20 22.28
N ARG A 401 -8.32 -8.64 21.14
CA ARG A 401 -8.18 -9.39 19.92
C ARG A 401 -6.80 -10.03 19.80
N ARG A 402 -6.73 -11.34 19.63
CA ARG A 402 -5.50 -12.02 19.23
C ARG A 402 -5.27 -11.82 17.74
N HIS A 403 -4.63 -10.75 17.40
CA HIS A 403 -4.26 -10.47 16.04
C HIS A 403 -2.83 -10.93 15.77
N TYR A 404 -2.47 -11.18 14.49
CA TYR A 404 -1.10 -11.44 14.10
C TYR A 404 -0.13 -10.31 14.48
N TRP A 405 -0.63 -9.11 14.72
CA TRP A 405 0.08 -8.05 15.40
C TRP A 405 0.12 -8.34 16.90
N THR A 406 1.07 -9.09 17.29
CA THR A 406 1.37 -9.87 18.48
C THR A 406 0.84 -9.41 19.85
N SER A 407 0.53 -8.13 20.03
CA SER A 407 0.07 -7.58 21.33
C SER A 407 -1.45 -7.37 21.40
N GLY A 408 -2.20 -7.80 20.39
CA GLY A 408 -3.62 -7.51 20.22
C GLY A 408 -3.89 -6.05 19.80
N LEU A 409 -5.10 -5.79 19.39
CA LEU A 409 -5.57 -4.46 19.04
C LEU A 409 -6.31 -3.83 20.21
N VAL A 410 -6.20 -2.52 20.38
CA VAL A 410 -6.95 -1.77 21.39
C VAL A 410 -8.45 -1.94 21.12
N THR A 411 -9.22 -2.18 22.18
CA THR A 411 -10.66 -2.33 22.06
C THR A 411 -11.34 -1.02 21.70
N ASP A 412 -12.42 -1.09 20.94
CA ASP A 412 -13.20 0.10 20.60
C ASP A 412 -13.84 0.73 21.84
N ASP A 413 -14.18 -0.06 22.85
CA ASP A 413 -14.59 0.47 24.16
C ASP A 413 -13.50 1.33 24.82
N SER A 414 -12.24 0.87 24.81
CA SER A 414 -11.12 1.68 25.29
C SER A 414 -10.85 2.89 24.40
N MET A 415 -11.08 2.76 23.09
CA MET A 415 -10.96 3.88 22.16
C MET A 415 -12.00 4.96 22.44
N ALA A 416 -13.26 4.59 22.77
CA ALA A 416 -14.27 5.53 23.22
C ALA A 416 -13.81 6.31 24.46
N ASP A 417 -13.22 5.63 25.45
CA ASP A 417 -12.67 6.29 26.64
C ASP A 417 -11.56 7.30 26.29
N GLN A 418 -10.68 6.97 25.36
CA GLN A 418 -9.63 7.89 24.91
C GLN A 418 -10.19 9.11 24.16
N ILE A 419 -11.24 8.91 23.36
CA ILE A 419 -11.95 10.01 22.66
C ILE A 419 -12.58 10.94 23.70
N ILE A 420 -13.32 10.40 24.65
CA ILE A 420 -14.02 11.17 25.71
C ILE A 420 -12.98 11.94 26.56
N GLN A 421 -11.92 11.27 27.02
CA GLN A 421 -10.86 11.91 27.81
C GLN A 421 -10.16 13.04 27.03
N GLN A 422 -9.88 12.85 25.75
CA GLN A 422 -9.27 13.90 24.94
C GLN A 422 -10.24 15.08 24.73
N TYR A 423 -11.51 14.81 24.51
CA TYR A 423 -12.55 15.84 24.43
C TYR A 423 -12.65 16.65 25.73
N GLU A 424 -12.75 16.00 26.88
CA GLU A 424 -12.83 16.65 28.20
C GLU A 424 -11.58 17.48 28.49
N LYS A 425 -10.40 16.98 28.15
CA LYS A 425 -9.14 17.72 28.25
C LYS A 425 -9.17 19.01 27.43
N MET A 426 -9.66 18.94 26.20
CA MET A 426 -9.78 20.12 25.31
C MET A 426 -10.78 21.13 25.87
N LYS A 427 -11.93 20.67 26.34
CA LYS A 427 -12.95 21.54 26.98
C LYS A 427 -12.48 22.20 28.27
N THR A 428 -11.63 21.52 29.02
CA THR A 428 -11.03 22.10 30.24
C THR A 428 -9.97 23.15 29.91
N SER A 429 -9.29 23.00 28.80
CA SER A 429 -8.19 23.91 28.40
C SER A 429 -8.69 25.20 27.73
N SER A 430 -9.87 25.19 27.11
CA SER A 430 -10.42 26.35 26.38
C SER A 430 -11.92 26.19 26.13
N ASP A 431 -12.64 27.33 26.06
CA ASP A 431 -14.04 27.39 25.65
C ASP A 431 -14.27 27.27 24.14
N ALA A 432 -13.21 27.26 23.34
CA ALA A 432 -13.31 27.13 21.89
C ALA A 432 -14.05 25.83 21.49
N PRO A 433 -14.75 25.83 20.36
CA PRO A 433 -15.41 24.64 19.85
C PRO A 433 -14.37 23.57 19.52
N VAL A 434 -14.73 22.29 19.60
CA VAL A 434 -13.84 21.16 19.43
C VAL A 434 -14.14 20.44 18.14
N PHE A 435 -13.11 20.19 17.33
CA PHE A 435 -13.06 19.19 16.27
C PHE A 435 -12.10 18.07 16.67
N LEU A 436 -12.62 16.86 16.81
CA LEU A 436 -11.86 15.68 17.16
C LEU A 436 -12.06 14.61 16.08
N HIS A 437 -10.98 14.20 15.43
CA HIS A 437 -10.96 13.08 14.49
C HIS A 437 -10.44 11.83 15.19
N ALA A 438 -11.13 10.72 15.03
CA ALA A 438 -10.74 9.45 15.65
C ALA A 438 -10.71 8.33 14.60
N VAL A 439 -9.71 7.44 14.68
CA VAL A 439 -9.62 6.25 13.84
C VAL A 439 -9.42 5.03 14.74
N THR A 440 -10.37 4.09 14.68
CA THR A 440 -10.32 2.85 15.47
C THR A 440 -9.42 1.80 14.85
N MET A 441 -9.26 0.64 15.47
CA MET A 441 -8.41 -0.46 14.99
C MET A 441 -8.89 -1.85 15.36
N GLN A 442 -9.84 -2.02 16.28
CA GLN A 442 -10.18 -3.34 16.83
C GLN A 442 -10.60 -4.32 15.74
N ASN A 443 -11.40 -3.87 14.79
CA ASN A 443 -11.91 -4.71 13.70
C ASN A 443 -11.02 -4.74 12.45
N HIS A 444 -9.76 -4.33 12.55
CA HIS A 444 -8.83 -4.47 11.44
C HIS A 444 -8.62 -5.94 11.08
N THR A 445 -8.52 -6.25 9.79
CA THR A 445 -8.20 -7.59 9.30
C THR A 445 -6.92 -8.10 9.99
N ASN A 446 -6.72 -9.36 10.23
CA ASN A 446 -7.14 -10.57 9.59
C ASN A 446 -8.26 -11.26 10.38
N TYR A 447 -9.33 -11.73 9.71
CA TYR A 447 -10.45 -12.40 10.36
C TYR A 447 -10.22 -13.91 10.34
N ASN A 448 -10.23 -14.50 11.53
CA ASN A 448 -10.19 -15.95 11.72
C ASN A 448 -10.87 -16.26 13.05
N LYS A 449 -11.37 -17.48 13.21
CA LYS A 449 -12.14 -17.87 14.39
C LYS A 449 -11.38 -17.79 15.74
N ASP A 450 -10.11 -17.42 15.73
CA ASP A 450 -9.26 -17.40 16.92
C ASP A 450 -9.03 -15.99 17.48
N ASN A 451 -9.58 -14.94 16.84
CA ASN A 451 -9.46 -13.57 17.33
C ASN A 451 -10.28 -13.33 18.62
N TYR A 452 -11.41 -14.02 18.77
CA TYR A 452 -12.30 -13.92 19.91
C TYR A 452 -12.56 -15.30 20.53
N PRO A 453 -12.73 -15.40 21.86
CA PRO A 453 -13.19 -16.63 22.52
C PRO A 453 -14.57 -17.05 22.01
N ASP A 454 -14.85 -18.36 22.03
CA ASP A 454 -16.11 -18.91 21.51
C ASP A 454 -17.36 -18.45 22.25
N ASP A 455 -17.23 -18.15 23.54
CA ASP A 455 -18.32 -17.70 24.43
C ASP A 455 -18.76 -16.26 24.24
N VAL A 456 -17.92 -15.44 23.59
CA VAL A 456 -18.25 -14.02 23.28
C VAL A 456 -18.50 -13.77 21.81
N ARG A 457 -18.29 -14.79 20.97
CA ARG A 457 -18.37 -14.66 19.52
C ARG A 457 -19.83 -14.63 19.06
N VAL A 458 -20.16 -13.68 18.17
CA VAL A 458 -21.39 -13.67 17.38
C VAL A 458 -21.43 -14.95 16.54
N LYS A 459 -22.58 -15.60 16.45
CA LYS A 459 -22.77 -16.84 15.71
C LYS A 459 -23.62 -16.61 14.46
N VAL A 460 -23.17 -17.22 13.37
CA VAL A 460 -23.98 -17.36 12.17
C VAL A 460 -24.92 -18.54 12.39
N THR A 461 -26.23 -18.28 12.49
CA THR A 461 -27.26 -19.29 12.75
C THR A 461 -27.82 -19.89 11.47
N GLU A 462 -27.86 -19.14 10.37
CA GLU A 462 -28.25 -19.60 9.04
C GLU A 462 -27.29 -19.05 7.98
N HIS A 463 -27.02 -19.84 6.94
CA HIS A 463 -26.18 -19.45 5.81
C HIS A 463 -26.44 -20.29 4.55
N PRO A 464 -26.12 -19.80 3.35
CA PRO A 464 -26.22 -20.56 2.11
C PRO A 464 -25.41 -21.88 2.15
N ALA A 465 -25.91 -22.92 1.50
CA ALA A 465 -25.20 -24.18 1.39
C ALA A 465 -23.88 -24.07 0.63
N GLY A 466 -22.90 -24.92 0.98
CA GLY A 466 -21.62 -25.02 0.27
C GLY A 466 -20.52 -24.12 0.77
N LEU A 467 -20.74 -23.30 1.79
CA LEU A 467 -19.70 -22.50 2.42
C LEU A 467 -18.80 -23.36 3.31
N LYS A 468 -17.51 -23.04 3.32
CA LYS A 468 -16.52 -23.69 4.19
C LYS A 468 -16.69 -23.23 5.65
N ALA A 469 -16.46 -24.11 6.60
CA ALA A 469 -16.47 -23.76 8.02
C ALA A 469 -15.49 -22.62 8.37
N SER A 470 -14.33 -22.53 7.67
CA SER A 470 -13.39 -21.44 7.84
C SER A 470 -13.96 -20.08 7.39
N THR A 471 -14.79 -20.05 6.36
CA THR A 471 -15.48 -18.83 5.88
C THR A 471 -16.50 -18.37 6.90
N ILE A 472 -17.29 -19.30 7.44
CA ILE A 472 -18.26 -18.99 8.51
C ILE A 472 -17.54 -18.50 9.75
N GLY A 473 -16.45 -19.17 10.19
CA GLY A 473 -15.67 -18.71 11.34
C GLY A 473 -15.03 -17.33 11.13
N ALA A 474 -14.63 -16.99 9.91
CA ALA A 474 -14.12 -15.65 9.59
C ALA A 474 -15.23 -14.59 9.65
N LEU A 475 -16.44 -14.92 9.18
CA LEU A 475 -17.61 -14.05 9.26
C LEU A 475 -18.05 -13.82 10.70
N GLU A 476 -18.09 -14.88 11.53
CA GLU A 476 -18.38 -14.76 12.97
C GLU A 476 -17.37 -13.87 13.69
N ASP A 477 -16.09 -14.00 13.33
CA ASP A 477 -15.02 -13.18 13.89
C ASP A 477 -15.19 -11.70 13.50
N PHE A 478 -15.47 -11.43 12.22
CA PHE A 478 -15.77 -10.10 11.72
C PHE A 478 -17.01 -9.50 12.40
N ALA A 479 -18.13 -10.22 12.43
CA ALA A 479 -19.36 -9.77 13.05
C ALA A 479 -19.20 -9.47 14.55
N THR A 480 -18.34 -10.23 15.25
CA THR A 480 -18.03 -9.96 16.66
C THR A 480 -17.30 -8.62 16.82
N GLY A 481 -16.36 -8.31 15.92
CA GLY A 481 -15.69 -7.01 15.90
C GLY A 481 -16.66 -5.85 15.59
N ILE A 482 -17.59 -6.04 14.64
CA ILE A 482 -18.63 -5.05 14.33
C ILE A 482 -19.54 -4.80 15.54
N ARG A 483 -19.97 -5.84 16.25
CA ARG A 483 -20.76 -5.69 17.47
C ARG A 483 -20.04 -4.85 18.54
N ASP A 484 -18.75 -5.07 18.72
CA ASP A 484 -17.97 -4.32 19.70
C ASP A 484 -17.79 -2.85 19.25
N ALA A 485 -17.58 -2.61 17.95
CA ALA A 485 -17.54 -1.27 17.37
C ALA A 485 -18.91 -0.56 17.48
N ASP A 486 -20.01 -1.27 17.23
CA ASP A 486 -21.35 -0.75 17.42
C ASP A 486 -21.63 -0.36 18.88
N ALA A 487 -21.13 -1.16 19.83
CA ALA A 487 -21.24 -0.81 21.25
C ALA A 487 -20.47 0.49 21.59
N MET A 488 -19.35 0.79 20.93
CA MET A 488 -18.66 2.07 21.05
C MET A 488 -19.54 3.25 20.64
N LEU A 489 -20.32 3.11 19.56
CA LEU A 489 -21.27 4.15 19.13
C LEU A 489 -22.36 4.45 20.16
N GLY A 490 -22.72 3.46 20.97
CA GLY A 490 -23.70 3.61 22.07
C GLY A 490 -23.13 4.28 23.33
N LYS A 491 -21.81 4.40 23.44
CA LYS A 491 -21.10 4.98 24.60
C LYS A 491 -20.87 6.48 24.42
#